data_9b2a034c0ad3302bc8f5aa3d10e5764b
#
_entry.id   9b2a034c0ad3302bc8f5aa3d10e5764b
#
_cell.length_a   1.000
_cell.length_b   1.000
_cell.length_c   1.000
_cell.angle_alpha   90.00
_cell.angle_beta   90.00
_cell.angle_gamma   90.00
#
_symmetry.space_group_name_H-M   'P 1'
#
loop_
_entity.id
_entity.type
_entity.pdbx_description
1 polymer ?
#
loop_
_entity_poly.entity_id
_entity_poly.type
_entity_poly.pdbx_seq_one_letter_code
_entity_poly.pdbx_strand_id
1 'polypeptide(L)'
;MKKTLLCAAALASLAGTANAENFLGYQNGFADINVNYLDWSRHTENKSKNTTHKEDFAYFELEGGANFKWGELYGFFDVENPLNKQHEDPGKNQRYTLKTTARVYIADTGFNLYGHVYGTWSLPGDKHGGNFHEVNTLYGIGYNTSIGDLWFKPFVALHYVDQTYYSGNNGYVVGWVAGYNFKMFQEDFMITNWHEMEFARHERYGNGGRDGVNGALAFWWNATPHLAAGVQYRYADNKLGDDFYQDAIIYTLKYNF
;
A
#
# COMPACT_ATOMS: atom_id res chain seq x y z
N MET A 1 13.56 -15.65 -3.66
CA MET A 1 14.39 -14.45 -3.81
C MET A 1 14.60 -13.95 -5.25
N LYS A 2 14.91 -14.79 -6.27
CA LYS A 2 15.16 -14.28 -7.64
C LYS A 2 13.92 -13.74 -8.39
N LYS A 3 12.70 -14.12 -8.02
CA LYS A 3 11.46 -13.68 -8.70
C LYS A 3 10.91 -12.34 -8.17
N THR A 4 11.18 -11.99 -6.92
CA THR A 4 10.70 -10.74 -6.28
C THR A 4 11.51 -9.52 -6.71
N LEU A 5 12.80 -9.68 -7.01
CA LEU A 5 13.64 -8.60 -7.51
C LEU A 5 13.27 -8.15 -8.94
N LEU A 6 12.64 -9.03 -9.73
CA LEU A 6 12.23 -8.69 -11.10
C LEU A 6 11.09 -7.67 -11.17
N CYS A 7 10.17 -7.68 -10.20
CA CYS A 7 9.03 -6.74 -10.19
C CYS A 7 9.44 -5.32 -9.79
N ALA A 8 10.36 -5.18 -8.81
CA ALA A 8 10.88 -3.87 -8.41
C ALA A 8 11.74 -3.23 -9.52
N ALA A 9 12.54 -4.04 -10.23
CA ALA A 9 13.32 -3.56 -11.38
C ALA A 9 12.43 -3.14 -12.57
N ALA A 10 11.25 -3.75 -12.75
CA ALA A 10 10.31 -3.38 -13.80
C ALA A 10 9.63 -2.03 -13.52
N LEU A 11 9.32 -1.69 -12.26
CA LEU A 11 8.77 -0.40 -11.88
C LEU A 11 9.77 0.75 -12.07
N ALA A 12 11.04 0.54 -11.69
CA ALA A 12 12.10 1.52 -11.86
C ALA A 12 12.47 1.77 -13.34
N SER A 13 12.32 0.77 -14.22
CA SER A 13 12.63 0.91 -15.64
C SER A 13 11.57 1.67 -16.44
N LEU A 14 10.34 1.78 -15.92
CA LEU A 14 9.25 2.53 -16.58
C LEU A 14 9.40 4.06 -16.45
N ALA A 15 10.11 4.55 -15.44
CA ALA A 15 10.28 5.98 -15.22
C ALA A 15 11.44 6.61 -16.01
N GLY A 16 12.33 5.84 -16.61
CA GLY A 16 13.63 6.30 -17.06
C GLY A 16 13.89 6.39 -18.59
N THR A 17 12.90 6.20 -19.48
CA THR A 17 13.19 6.18 -20.92
C THR A 17 12.44 7.22 -21.72
N ALA A 18 13.18 8.18 -22.30
CA ALA A 18 12.70 9.15 -23.29
C ALA A 18 12.10 8.51 -24.58
N ASN A 19 12.04 7.20 -24.67
CA ASN A 19 11.43 6.43 -25.77
C ASN A 19 10.14 5.69 -25.34
N ALA A 20 9.60 5.98 -24.18
CA ALA A 20 8.40 5.30 -23.65
C ALA A 20 7.11 5.65 -24.40
N GLU A 21 7.06 6.74 -25.17
CA GLU A 21 5.85 7.22 -25.87
C GLU A 21 5.22 6.18 -26.81
N ASN A 22 5.99 5.24 -27.33
CA ASN A 22 5.49 4.18 -28.20
C ASN A 22 5.31 2.82 -27.50
N PHE A 23 5.77 2.70 -26.23
CA PHE A 23 5.66 1.42 -25.54
C PHE A 23 4.28 1.27 -24.91
N LEU A 24 3.47 0.38 -25.44
CA LEU A 24 2.13 0.04 -24.94
C LEU A 24 1.18 1.25 -24.76
N GLY A 25 1.41 2.36 -25.47
CA GLY A 25 0.57 3.56 -25.36
C GLY A 25 0.78 4.34 -24.04
N TYR A 26 2.00 4.33 -23.50
CA TYR A 26 2.38 5.11 -22.34
C TYR A 26 2.04 6.60 -22.52
N GLN A 27 1.51 7.24 -21.47
CA GLN A 27 1.11 8.63 -21.46
C GLN A 27 1.95 9.47 -20.47
N ASN A 28 2.01 9.04 -19.23
CA ASN A 28 2.79 9.67 -18.16
C ASN A 28 2.99 8.69 -16.99
N GLY A 29 3.81 9.07 -16.04
CA GLY A 29 4.06 8.27 -14.85
C GLY A 29 4.91 9.05 -13.85
N PHE A 30 5.15 8.41 -12.71
CA PHE A 30 6.03 8.89 -11.66
C PHE A 30 6.81 7.73 -11.07
N ALA A 31 7.94 8.05 -10.46
CA ALA A 31 8.67 7.15 -9.59
C ALA A 31 9.36 7.98 -8.50
N ASP A 32 9.43 7.43 -7.31
CA ASP A 32 10.05 8.07 -6.17
C ASP A 32 10.65 7.05 -5.19
N ILE A 33 11.51 7.57 -4.32
CA ILE A 33 12.04 6.85 -3.17
C ILE A 33 11.68 7.61 -1.90
N ASN A 34 11.20 6.88 -0.90
CA ASN A 34 10.72 7.42 0.35
C ASN A 34 11.53 6.89 1.53
N VAL A 35 11.76 7.77 2.50
CA VAL A 35 12.19 7.40 3.85
C VAL A 35 11.01 7.67 4.77
N ASN A 36 10.55 6.64 5.44
CA ASN A 36 9.36 6.67 6.26
C ASN A 36 9.68 6.29 7.72
N TYR A 37 8.95 6.90 8.65
CA TYR A 37 8.91 6.49 10.05
C TYR A 37 7.47 6.31 10.47
N LEU A 38 7.09 5.10 10.87
CA LEU A 38 5.77 4.77 11.38
C LEU A 38 5.83 4.77 12.90
N ASP A 39 4.98 5.61 13.51
CA ASP A 39 4.84 5.86 14.94
C ASP A 39 3.45 5.37 15.37
N TRP A 40 3.39 4.20 16.00
CA TRP A 40 2.14 3.65 16.51
C TRP A 40 1.63 4.46 17.72
N SER A 41 0.33 4.63 17.82
CA SER A 41 -0.25 5.23 19.02
C SER A 41 0.04 4.36 20.25
N ARG A 42 0.19 4.99 21.42
CA ARG A 42 0.36 4.28 22.69
C ARG A 42 -0.79 3.31 22.98
N HIS A 43 -1.99 3.59 22.47
CA HIS A 43 -3.12 2.69 22.57
C HIS A 43 -2.85 1.40 21.81
N THR A 44 -2.41 1.51 20.56
CA THR A 44 -2.09 0.37 19.70
C THR A 44 -0.95 -0.46 20.28
N GLU A 45 0.16 0.17 20.68
CA GLU A 45 1.29 -0.53 21.29
C GLU A 45 0.89 -1.29 22.55
N ASN A 46 0.13 -0.64 23.46
CA ASN A 46 -0.27 -1.27 24.71
C ASN A 46 -1.22 -2.45 24.54
N LYS A 47 -2.16 -2.35 23.60
CA LYS A 47 -3.12 -3.44 23.32
C LYS A 47 -2.47 -4.61 22.60
N SER A 48 -1.53 -4.35 21.69
CA SER A 48 -0.88 -5.39 20.88
C SER A 48 0.24 -6.16 21.59
N LYS A 49 0.64 -5.76 22.80
CA LYS A 49 1.78 -6.37 23.54
C LYS A 49 1.76 -7.89 23.62
N ASN A 50 0.59 -8.47 23.76
CA ASN A 50 0.41 -9.92 23.91
C ASN A 50 -0.11 -10.61 22.64
N THR A 51 -0.20 -9.87 21.53
CA THR A 51 -0.69 -10.37 20.24
C THR A 51 0.36 -10.12 19.14
N THR A 52 0.19 -9.09 18.36
CA THR A 52 1.08 -8.77 17.22
C THR A 52 2.33 -7.96 17.60
N HIS A 53 2.37 -7.44 18.82
CA HIS A 53 3.51 -6.67 19.34
C HIS A 53 3.92 -5.51 18.40
N LYS A 54 3.00 -4.55 18.21
CA LYS A 54 3.26 -3.37 17.37
C LYS A 54 4.30 -2.48 18.02
N GLU A 55 5.33 -2.13 17.29
CA GLU A 55 6.39 -1.20 17.67
C GLU A 55 6.67 -0.25 16.50
N ASP A 56 7.17 0.93 16.82
CA ASP A 56 7.56 1.93 15.83
C ASP A 56 8.72 1.44 14.97
N PHE A 57 8.72 1.83 13.69
CA PHE A 57 9.79 1.44 12.80
C PHE A 57 10.00 2.40 11.63
N ALA A 58 11.24 2.43 11.13
CA ALA A 58 11.57 3.08 9.88
C ALA A 58 11.52 2.10 8.72
N TYR A 59 11.19 2.60 7.52
CA TYR A 59 11.24 1.81 6.29
C TYR A 59 11.61 2.67 5.08
N PHE A 60 12.22 2.01 4.10
CA PHE A 60 12.41 2.58 2.77
C PHE A 60 11.32 2.06 1.85
N GLU A 61 10.82 2.95 1.00
CA GLU A 61 9.84 2.61 -0.01
C GLU A 61 10.32 3.08 -1.38
N LEU A 62 10.21 2.22 -2.38
CA LEU A 62 10.27 2.57 -3.79
C LEU A 62 8.86 2.53 -4.34
N GLU A 63 8.35 3.66 -4.81
CA GLU A 63 6.98 3.82 -5.29
C GLU A 63 6.99 4.26 -6.75
N GLY A 64 5.96 3.89 -7.50
CA GLY A 64 5.79 4.36 -8.86
C GLY A 64 4.43 4.03 -9.47
N GLY A 65 4.10 4.77 -10.51
CA GLY A 65 2.88 4.57 -11.28
C GLY A 65 3.04 5.01 -12.72
N ALA A 66 2.23 4.42 -13.59
CA ALA A 66 2.21 4.74 -15.00
C ALA A 66 0.79 4.71 -15.55
N ASN A 67 0.45 5.71 -16.37
CA ASN A 67 -0.79 5.79 -17.12
C ASN A 67 -0.53 5.43 -18.58
N PHE A 68 -1.42 4.62 -19.12
CA PHE A 68 -1.41 4.15 -20.51
C PHE A 68 -2.77 4.46 -21.15
N LYS A 69 -2.85 4.42 -22.47
CA LYS A 69 -4.14 4.55 -23.19
C LYS A 69 -5.16 3.49 -22.81
N TRP A 70 -4.71 2.31 -22.38
CA TRP A 70 -5.54 1.17 -22.02
C TRP A 70 -5.80 1.02 -20.51
N GLY A 71 -5.12 1.82 -19.64
CA GLY A 71 -5.25 1.61 -18.22
C GLY A 71 -4.17 2.32 -17.40
N GLU A 72 -4.04 1.94 -16.14
CA GLU A 72 -3.01 2.43 -15.23
C GLU A 72 -2.41 1.30 -14.40
N LEU A 73 -1.14 1.47 -14.05
CA LEU A 73 -0.40 0.63 -13.12
C LEU A 73 0.12 1.48 -11.97
N TYR A 74 0.10 0.93 -10.78
CA TYR A 74 0.68 1.54 -9.59
C TYR A 74 1.30 0.46 -8.72
N GLY A 75 2.35 0.78 -7.99
CA GLY A 75 2.91 -0.13 -7.02
C GLY A 75 3.98 0.49 -6.17
N PHE A 76 4.29 -0.19 -5.06
CA PHE A 76 5.41 0.12 -4.20
C PHE A 76 6.09 -1.14 -3.69
N PHE A 77 7.31 -0.96 -3.21
CA PHE A 77 8.09 -1.98 -2.53
C PHE A 77 8.75 -1.38 -1.29
N ASP A 78 8.46 -1.97 -0.13
CA ASP A 78 8.98 -1.54 1.17
C ASP A 78 10.05 -2.50 1.68
N VAL A 79 11.05 -1.91 2.32
CA VAL A 79 12.00 -2.60 3.18
C VAL A 79 11.81 -2.06 4.59
N GLU A 80 11.05 -2.79 5.39
CA GLU A 80 10.74 -2.42 6.77
C GLU A 80 11.85 -2.90 7.73
N ASN A 81 12.16 -2.10 8.75
CA ASN A 81 13.22 -2.38 9.71
C ASN A 81 14.59 -2.70 9.06
N PRO A 82 15.09 -1.89 8.11
CA PRO A 82 16.25 -2.24 7.30
C PRO A 82 17.55 -2.37 8.10
N LEU A 83 17.64 -1.76 9.27
CA LEU A 83 18.83 -1.76 10.12
C LEU A 83 18.79 -2.80 11.24
N ASN A 84 17.65 -3.48 11.41
CA ASN A 84 17.52 -4.46 12.48
C ASN A 84 18.13 -5.80 12.08
N LYS A 85 18.81 -6.41 13.04
CA LYS A 85 19.33 -7.76 12.88
C LYS A 85 18.18 -8.76 13.00
N GLN A 86 18.25 -9.79 12.18
CA GLN A 86 17.41 -10.97 12.37
C GLN A 86 17.61 -11.50 13.79
N HIS A 87 16.54 -11.85 14.51
CA HIS A 87 16.52 -12.49 15.84
C HIS A 87 16.40 -11.59 17.07
N GLU A 88 16.12 -10.28 16.95
CA GLU A 88 16.02 -9.45 18.14
C GLU A 88 14.63 -9.55 18.79
N ASP A 89 13.57 -8.97 18.23
CA ASP A 89 12.23 -9.03 18.75
C ASP A 89 11.21 -9.26 17.62
N PRO A 90 10.10 -9.99 17.86
CA PRO A 90 9.10 -10.28 16.82
C PRO A 90 8.58 -9.05 16.08
N GLY A 91 8.38 -7.92 16.77
CA GLY A 91 7.93 -6.66 16.19
C GLY A 91 9.00 -5.90 15.38
N LYS A 92 10.27 -6.26 15.52
CA LYS A 92 11.42 -5.57 14.91
C LYS A 92 12.06 -6.31 13.75
N ASN A 93 11.50 -7.45 13.35
CA ASN A 93 12.06 -8.22 12.25
C ASN A 93 12.01 -7.45 10.93
N GLN A 94 13.04 -7.62 10.11
CA GLN A 94 13.04 -7.09 8.77
C GLN A 94 11.91 -7.74 7.95
N ARG A 95 11.10 -6.93 7.29
CA ARG A 95 10.01 -7.38 6.41
C ARG A 95 10.13 -6.73 5.06
N TYR A 96 9.59 -7.41 4.07
CA TYR A 96 9.39 -6.88 2.73
C TYR A 96 7.90 -6.79 2.46
N THR A 97 7.46 -5.66 1.94
CA THR A 97 6.08 -5.45 1.54
C THR A 97 6.04 -4.99 0.08
N LEU A 98 5.12 -5.54 -0.68
CA LEU A 98 4.91 -5.21 -2.09
C LEU A 98 3.43 -4.92 -2.30
N LYS A 99 3.13 -3.86 -3.01
CA LYS A 99 1.79 -3.61 -3.56
C LYS A 99 1.88 -3.39 -5.06
N THR A 100 0.96 -3.99 -5.80
CA THR A 100 0.71 -3.65 -7.21
C THR A 100 -0.78 -3.52 -7.46
N THR A 101 -1.16 -2.52 -8.23
CA THR A 101 -2.55 -2.31 -8.67
C THR A 101 -2.57 -2.08 -10.17
N ALA A 102 -3.50 -2.70 -10.85
CA ALA A 102 -3.76 -2.50 -12.26
C ALA A 102 -5.23 -2.15 -12.47
N ARG A 103 -5.50 -1.17 -13.34
CA ARG A 103 -6.84 -0.81 -13.81
C ARG A 103 -6.84 -0.83 -15.33
N VAL A 104 -7.59 -1.75 -15.93
CA VAL A 104 -7.73 -1.84 -17.38
C VAL A 104 -9.05 -1.18 -17.80
N TYR A 105 -8.99 -0.10 -18.56
CA TYR A 105 -10.15 0.73 -18.88
C TYR A 105 -11.14 -0.02 -19.80
N ILE A 106 -12.41 0.15 -19.51
CA ILE A 106 -13.52 -0.38 -20.33
C ILE A 106 -14.03 0.77 -21.19
N ALA A 107 -13.42 0.93 -22.36
CA ALA A 107 -13.66 2.07 -23.24
C ALA A 107 -13.57 3.43 -22.47
N ASP A 108 -14.32 4.43 -22.88
CA ASP A 108 -14.36 5.77 -22.26
C ASP A 108 -15.49 5.91 -21.22
N THR A 109 -15.81 4.81 -20.53
CA THR A 109 -16.93 4.79 -19.56
C THR A 109 -16.58 5.25 -18.16
N GLY A 110 -15.29 5.35 -17.84
CA GLY A 110 -14.77 5.51 -16.48
C GLY A 110 -14.66 4.17 -15.72
N PHE A 111 -15.38 3.13 -16.13
CA PHE A 111 -15.24 1.79 -15.55
C PHE A 111 -13.95 1.11 -15.97
N ASN A 112 -13.43 0.26 -15.09
CA ASN A 112 -12.22 -0.53 -15.37
C ASN A 112 -12.28 -1.91 -14.69
N LEU A 113 -11.57 -2.86 -15.27
CA LEU A 113 -11.23 -4.08 -14.56
C LEU A 113 -10.15 -3.73 -13.54
N TYR A 114 -10.39 -4.11 -12.29
CA TYR A 114 -9.52 -3.82 -11.16
C TYR A 114 -8.78 -5.08 -10.71
N GLY A 115 -7.48 -4.97 -10.58
CA GLY A 115 -6.62 -5.99 -10.00
C GLY A 115 -5.67 -5.38 -8.98
N HIS A 116 -5.46 -6.08 -7.85
CA HIS A 116 -4.57 -5.64 -6.79
C HIS A 116 -3.90 -6.85 -6.15
N VAL A 117 -2.62 -6.75 -5.93
CA VAL A 117 -1.85 -7.71 -5.13
C VAL A 117 -1.11 -6.93 -4.05
N TYR A 118 -1.28 -7.35 -2.81
CA TYR A 118 -0.52 -6.86 -1.66
C TYR A 118 0.10 -8.04 -0.94
N GLY A 119 1.40 -8.03 -0.81
CA GLY A 119 2.12 -9.11 -0.15
C GLY A 119 3.08 -8.59 0.91
N THR A 120 3.19 -9.30 2.02
CA THR A 120 4.20 -9.07 3.06
C THR A 120 4.89 -10.36 3.43
N TRP A 121 6.19 -10.27 3.64
CA TRP A 121 7.06 -11.40 3.99
C TRP A 121 8.01 -11.00 5.09
N SER A 122 8.01 -11.72 6.21
CA SER A 122 9.07 -11.60 7.20
C SER A 122 10.25 -12.50 6.83
N LEU A 123 11.48 -12.02 7.09
CA LEU A 123 12.65 -12.85 6.88
C LEU A 123 12.73 -13.97 7.92
N PRO A 124 13.26 -15.16 7.52
CA PRO A 124 13.47 -16.26 8.44
C PRO A 124 14.49 -15.88 9.50
N GLY A 125 14.22 -16.26 10.73
CA GLY A 125 15.22 -16.09 11.77
C GLY A 125 14.68 -15.83 13.15
N ASP A 126 13.37 -15.80 13.30
CA ASP A 126 12.72 -15.71 14.61
C ASP A 126 12.80 -17.06 15.35
N LYS A 127 13.24 -17.04 16.61
CA LYS A 127 13.22 -18.21 17.49
C LYS A 127 11.80 -18.67 17.85
N HIS A 128 10.79 -17.86 17.55
CA HIS A 128 9.40 -18.03 18.00
C HIS A 128 8.38 -18.19 16.89
N GLY A 129 8.75 -18.01 15.62
CA GLY A 129 7.84 -18.14 14.50
C GLY A 129 8.52 -18.55 13.22
N GLY A 130 7.88 -19.38 12.45
CA GLY A 130 8.25 -19.68 11.09
C GLY A 130 8.16 -18.43 10.20
N ASN A 131 8.61 -18.56 8.97
CA ASN A 131 8.47 -17.54 7.94
C ASN A 131 7.00 -17.15 7.79
N PHE A 132 6.63 -15.94 8.22
CA PHE A 132 5.29 -15.41 7.95
C PHE A 132 5.26 -14.86 6.53
N HIS A 133 4.22 -15.21 5.80
CA HIS A 133 3.85 -14.54 4.56
C HIS A 133 2.35 -14.34 4.51
N GLU A 134 1.96 -13.27 3.86
CA GLU A 134 0.57 -12.99 3.50
C GLU A 134 0.55 -12.33 2.12
N VAL A 135 -0.26 -12.85 1.23
CA VAL A 135 -0.53 -12.28 -0.09
C VAL A 135 -2.03 -12.12 -0.26
N ASN A 136 -2.48 -10.89 -0.35
CA ASN A 136 -3.86 -10.53 -0.63
C ASN A 136 -3.99 -10.24 -2.12
N THR A 137 -4.92 -10.90 -2.79
CA THR A 137 -5.25 -10.67 -4.20
C THR A 137 -6.69 -10.23 -4.32
N LEU A 138 -6.90 -9.06 -4.92
CA LEU A 138 -8.22 -8.51 -5.21
C LEU A 138 -8.42 -8.49 -6.72
N TYR A 139 -9.62 -8.86 -7.17
CA TYR A 139 -10.00 -8.75 -8.58
C TYR A 139 -11.48 -8.39 -8.69
N GLY A 140 -11.77 -7.37 -9.48
CA GLY A 140 -13.13 -6.82 -9.54
C GLY A 140 -13.30 -5.70 -10.55
N ILE A 141 -14.16 -4.76 -10.20
CA ILE A 141 -14.51 -3.60 -11.01
C ILE A 141 -14.18 -2.33 -10.24
N GLY A 142 -13.56 -1.39 -10.90
CA GLY A 142 -13.32 -0.03 -10.42
C GLY A 142 -13.99 1.02 -11.30
N TYR A 143 -13.98 2.24 -10.81
CA TYR A 143 -14.43 3.42 -11.53
C TYR A 143 -13.45 4.57 -11.30
N ASN A 144 -13.05 5.28 -12.35
CA ASN A 144 -12.21 6.45 -12.25
C ASN A 144 -13.03 7.70 -12.56
N THR A 145 -13.01 8.67 -11.66
CA THR A 145 -13.69 9.97 -11.84
C THR A 145 -12.86 11.11 -11.27
N SER A 146 -13.10 12.31 -11.76
CA SER A 146 -12.49 13.54 -11.24
C SER A 146 -13.45 14.72 -11.37
N ILE A 147 -13.35 15.68 -10.43
CA ILE A 147 -14.07 16.95 -10.43
C ILE A 147 -13.05 18.03 -10.06
N GLY A 148 -12.61 18.80 -11.06
CA GLY A 148 -11.49 19.72 -10.88
C GLY A 148 -10.22 18.99 -10.44
N ASP A 149 -9.61 19.44 -9.37
CA ASP A 149 -8.38 18.87 -8.81
C ASP A 149 -8.61 17.67 -7.87
N LEU A 150 -9.88 17.32 -7.63
CA LEU A 150 -10.26 16.11 -6.88
C LEU A 150 -10.36 14.93 -7.84
N TRP A 151 -9.63 13.87 -7.56
CA TRP A 151 -9.80 12.57 -8.21
C TRP A 151 -10.26 11.51 -7.21
N PHE A 152 -11.11 10.59 -7.67
CA PHE A 152 -11.71 9.54 -6.85
C PHE A 152 -11.81 8.23 -7.65
N LYS A 153 -11.28 7.16 -7.11
CA LYS A 153 -11.16 5.87 -7.79
C LYS A 153 -11.67 4.73 -6.90
N PRO A 154 -13.01 4.58 -6.74
CA PRO A 154 -13.59 3.47 -5.98
C PRO A 154 -13.44 2.13 -6.71
N PHE A 155 -13.62 1.04 -5.95
CA PHE A 155 -13.66 -0.32 -6.47
C PHE A 155 -14.48 -1.25 -5.58
N VAL A 156 -14.97 -2.35 -6.17
CA VAL A 156 -15.47 -3.54 -5.47
C VAL A 156 -14.77 -4.75 -6.05
N ALA A 157 -14.29 -5.65 -5.20
CA ALA A 157 -13.49 -6.79 -5.63
C ALA A 157 -13.73 -8.02 -4.76
N LEU A 158 -13.58 -9.19 -5.35
CA LEU A 158 -13.44 -10.44 -4.62
C LEU A 158 -12.05 -10.50 -4.00
N HIS A 159 -11.96 -11.08 -2.81
CA HIS A 159 -10.74 -11.20 -2.04
C HIS A 159 -10.30 -12.67 -1.95
N TYR A 160 -9.10 -12.93 -2.42
CA TYR A 160 -8.39 -14.19 -2.23
C TYR A 160 -7.14 -13.91 -1.39
N VAL A 161 -6.90 -14.73 -0.36
CA VAL A 161 -5.72 -14.63 0.48
C VAL A 161 -4.89 -15.91 0.41
N ASP A 162 -3.57 -15.75 0.41
CA ASP A 162 -2.60 -16.81 0.63
C ASP A 162 -1.67 -16.40 1.76
N GLN A 163 -1.82 -17.02 2.92
CA GLN A 163 -1.00 -16.73 4.09
C GLN A 163 -0.54 -18.04 4.76
N THR A 164 0.40 -17.92 5.69
CA THR A 164 1.00 -19.04 6.40
C THR A 164 -0.04 -20.03 7.01
N TYR A 165 -1.22 -19.54 7.40
CA TYR A 165 -2.23 -20.34 8.11
C TYR A 165 -3.48 -20.64 7.30
N TYR A 166 -3.71 -19.93 6.20
CA TYR A 166 -4.91 -20.08 5.38
C TYR A 166 -4.67 -19.63 3.94
N SER A 167 -5.19 -20.40 3.00
CA SER A 167 -5.22 -20.03 1.59
C SER A 167 -6.63 -20.30 1.03
N GLY A 168 -7.23 -19.27 0.41
CA GLY A 168 -8.56 -19.42 -0.17
C GLY A 168 -9.31 -18.10 -0.32
N ASN A 169 -10.60 -18.24 -0.63
CA ASN A 169 -11.51 -17.10 -0.75
C ASN A 169 -11.71 -16.43 0.63
N ASN A 170 -11.62 -15.11 0.67
CA ASN A 170 -11.72 -14.31 1.88
C ASN A 170 -12.81 -13.22 1.76
N GLY A 171 -13.90 -13.53 1.09
CA GLY A 171 -15.01 -12.61 0.94
C GLY A 171 -14.79 -11.57 -0.15
N TYR A 172 -15.11 -10.32 0.15
CA TYR A 172 -15.00 -9.21 -0.80
C TYR A 172 -14.56 -7.92 -0.11
N VAL A 173 -14.04 -7.00 -0.93
CA VAL A 173 -13.54 -5.69 -0.49
C VAL A 173 -14.26 -4.60 -1.28
N VAL A 174 -14.69 -3.57 -0.56
CA VAL A 174 -15.09 -2.28 -1.12
C VAL A 174 -14.08 -1.25 -0.68
N GLY A 175 -13.57 -0.46 -1.59
CA GLY A 175 -12.59 0.54 -1.24
C GLY A 175 -12.45 1.64 -2.28
N TRP A 176 -11.56 2.59 -1.99
CA TRP A 176 -11.20 3.67 -2.89
C TRP A 176 -9.80 4.19 -2.64
N VAL A 177 -9.29 4.90 -3.62
CA VAL A 177 -8.22 5.87 -3.47
C VAL A 177 -8.71 7.22 -3.98
N ALA A 178 -8.34 8.29 -3.30
CA ALA A 178 -8.73 9.65 -3.64
C ALA A 178 -7.58 10.61 -3.39
N GLY A 179 -7.57 11.73 -4.09
CA GLY A 179 -6.65 12.81 -3.82
C GLY A 179 -7.16 14.15 -4.30
N TYR A 180 -6.72 15.19 -3.63
CA TYR A 180 -7.04 16.57 -3.93
C TYR A 180 -5.77 17.39 -3.96
N ASN A 181 -5.45 17.97 -5.12
CA ASN A 181 -4.33 18.87 -5.29
C ASN A 181 -4.79 20.32 -5.08
N PHE A 182 -4.00 21.12 -4.38
CA PHE A 182 -4.31 22.52 -4.15
C PHE A 182 -3.05 23.35 -3.90
N LYS A 183 -3.19 24.66 -4.08
CA LYS A 183 -2.15 25.63 -3.74
C LYS A 183 -2.52 26.42 -2.51
N MET A 184 -1.55 26.60 -1.63
CA MET A 184 -1.65 27.44 -0.44
C MET A 184 -0.31 28.13 -0.20
N PHE A 185 -0.30 29.46 0.07
CA PHE A 185 0.93 30.25 0.24
C PHE A 185 1.93 30.15 -0.93
N GLN A 186 1.45 29.97 -2.15
CA GLN A 186 2.22 29.75 -3.39
C GLN A 186 2.95 28.41 -3.47
N GLU A 187 2.72 27.51 -2.52
CA GLU A 187 3.26 26.17 -2.48
C GLU A 187 2.22 25.14 -2.94
N ASP A 188 2.69 24.00 -3.43
CA ASP A 188 1.86 22.93 -3.89
C ASP A 188 1.63 21.88 -2.78
N PHE A 189 0.35 21.57 -2.52
CA PHE A 189 -0.07 20.59 -1.55
C PHE A 189 -0.98 19.54 -2.17
N MET A 190 -1.04 18.38 -1.52
CA MET A 190 -1.97 17.32 -1.86
C MET A 190 -2.52 16.67 -0.57
N ILE A 191 -3.80 16.37 -0.57
CA ILE A 191 -4.38 15.45 0.42
C ILE A 191 -4.70 14.15 -0.31
N THR A 192 -4.33 13.02 0.26
CA THR A 192 -4.70 11.71 -0.27
C THR A 192 -5.41 10.88 0.78
N ASN A 193 -6.33 10.05 0.34
CA ASN A 193 -7.00 9.06 1.17
C ASN A 193 -7.10 7.74 0.41
N TRP A 194 -6.79 6.65 1.08
CA TRP A 194 -7.18 5.34 0.64
C TRP A 194 -7.92 4.63 1.77
N HIS A 195 -8.89 3.81 1.40
CA HIS A 195 -9.74 3.12 2.35
C HIS A 195 -10.22 1.79 1.77
N GLU A 196 -10.20 0.76 2.59
CA GLU A 196 -10.65 -0.58 2.26
C GLU A 196 -11.53 -1.11 3.39
N MET A 197 -12.69 -1.64 3.05
CA MET A 197 -13.61 -2.36 3.93
C MET A 197 -13.71 -3.79 3.44
N GLU A 198 -13.33 -4.72 4.27
CA GLU A 198 -13.43 -6.16 4.01
C GLU A 198 -14.72 -6.72 4.62
N PHE A 199 -15.38 -7.61 3.89
CA PHE A 199 -16.63 -8.22 4.29
C PHE A 199 -16.62 -9.73 4.06
N ALA A 200 -17.34 -10.45 4.92
CA ALA A 200 -17.53 -11.90 4.82
C ALA A 200 -16.20 -12.66 4.77
N ARG A 201 -15.19 -12.20 5.49
CA ARG A 201 -13.89 -12.87 5.60
C ARG A 201 -14.05 -14.29 6.13
N HIS A 202 -13.13 -15.15 5.72
CA HIS A 202 -13.08 -16.50 6.25
C HIS A 202 -12.61 -16.48 7.71
N GLU A 203 -13.24 -17.30 8.56
CA GLU A 203 -12.97 -17.35 10.01
C GLU A 203 -11.50 -17.66 10.39
N ARG A 204 -10.76 -18.34 9.50
CA ARG A 204 -9.33 -18.65 9.68
C ARG A 204 -8.40 -17.51 9.29
N TYR A 205 -8.95 -16.44 8.72
CA TYR A 205 -8.17 -15.27 8.35
C TYR A 205 -8.18 -14.26 9.50
N GLY A 206 -7.01 -14.03 10.07
CA GLY A 206 -6.88 -13.10 11.19
C GLY A 206 -7.54 -13.63 12.48
N ASN A 207 -8.05 -12.75 13.30
CA ASN A 207 -8.55 -13.04 14.66
C ASN A 207 -10.04 -13.41 14.71
N GLY A 208 -10.57 -14.04 13.67
CA GLY A 208 -11.94 -14.53 13.61
C GLY A 208 -13.01 -13.47 13.30
N GLY A 209 -12.64 -12.21 13.05
CA GLY A 209 -13.56 -11.18 12.62
C GLY A 209 -13.95 -11.34 11.14
N ARG A 210 -15.25 -11.19 10.84
CA ARG A 210 -15.75 -11.33 9.47
C ARG A 210 -15.62 -10.06 8.64
N ASP A 211 -15.48 -8.93 9.28
CA ASP A 211 -15.36 -7.63 8.65
C ASP A 211 -14.11 -6.93 9.16
N GLY A 212 -13.53 -6.06 8.37
CA GLY A 212 -12.36 -5.31 8.74
C GLY A 212 -12.22 -4.03 7.95
N VAL A 213 -11.56 -3.06 8.54
CA VAL A 213 -11.32 -1.74 7.93
C VAL A 213 -9.84 -1.44 7.92
N ASN A 214 -9.38 -0.78 6.88
CA ASN A 214 -8.00 -0.41 6.69
C ASN A 214 -7.91 0.85 5.84
N GLY A 215 -7.09 1.82 6.24
CA GLY A 215 -7.02 3.06 5.47
C GLY A 215 -5.98 4.04 5.97
N ALA A 216 -5.83 5.12 5.22
CA ALA A 216 -5.03 6.25 5.63
C ALA A 216 -5.50 7.56 5.00
N LEU A 217 -5.25 8.65 5.72
CA LEU A 217 -5.39 10.02 5.25
C LEU A 217 -4.04 10.69 5.35
N ALA A 218 -3.54 11.23 4.25
CA ALA A 218 -2.24 11.88 4.21
C ALA A 218 -2.33 13.32 3.72
N PHE A 219 -1.45 14.15 4.26
CA PHE A 219 -1.18 15.51 3.83
C PHE A 219 0.25 15.60 3.32
N TRP A 220 0.42 16.14 2.12
CA TRP A 220 1.68 16.25 1.40
C TRP A 220 2.00 17.70 1.09
N TRP A 221 3.23 18.10 1.32
CA TRP A 221 3.83 19.33 0.83
C TRP A 221 4.84 19.00 -0.25
N ASN A 222 4.58 19.44 -1.47
CA ASN A 222 5.47 19.29 -2.62
C ASN A 222 6.40 20.51 -2.69
N ALA A 223 7.45 20.51 -1.87
CA ALA A 223 8.34 21.65 -1.68
C ALA A 223 9.11 22.04 -2.96
N THR A 224 9.43 21.05 -3.80
CA THR A 224 10.03 21.21 -5.12
C THR A 224 9.52 20.11 -6.05
N PRO A 225 9.80 20.16 -7.38
CA PRO A 225 9.50 19.04 -8.26
C PRO A 225 10.09 17.70 -7.82
N HIS A 226 11.21 17.75 -7.09
CA HIS A 226 11.93 16.55 -6.65
C HIS A 226 11.78 16.22 -5.17
N LEU A 227 11.29 17.12 -4.33
CA LEU A 227 11.21 16.91 -2.89
C LEU A 227 9.79 17.12 -2.37
N ALA A 228 9.27 16.14 -1.68
CA ALA A 228 8.02 16.25 -0.95
C ALA A 228 8.19 15.74 0.49
N ALA A 229 7.38 16.27 1.39
CA ALA A 229 7.25 15.78 2.75
C ALA A 229 5.78 15.48 3.05
N GLY A 230 5.52 14.45 3.84
CA GLY A 230 4.16 14.02 4.15
C GLY A 230 3.97 13.58 5.58
N VAL A 231 2.75 13.73 6.05
CA VAL A 231 2.26 13.15 7.30
C VAL A 231 1.00 12.38 6.97
N GLN A 232 0.95 11.12 7.38
CA GLN A 232 -0.17 10.23 7.13
C GLN A 232 -0.72 9.68 8.44
N TYR A 233 -2.01 9.84 8.68
CA TYR A 233 -2.75 9.13 9.70
C TYR A 233 -3.19 7.77 9.14
N ARG A 234 -2.62 6.71 9.67
CA ARG A 234 -2.87 5.31 9.33
C ARG A 234 -3.82 4.71 10.35
N TYR A 235 -4.86 4.00 9.91
CA TYR A 235 -5.81 3.34 10.81
C TYR A 235 -6.21 1.96 10.28
N ALA A 236 -6.54 1.09 11.20
CA ALA A 236 -7.13 -0.23 10.93
C ALA A 236 -8.04 -0.63 12.07
N ASP A 237 -9.08 -1.38 11.78
CA ASP A 237 -9.94 -2.00 12.76
C ASP A 237 -10.21 -3.44 12.36
N ASN A 238 -10.05 -4.36 13.32
CA ASN A 238 -10.18 -5.78 13.08
C ASN A 238 -9.33 -6.26 11.87
N LYS A 239 -8.10 -5.75 11.76
CA LYS A 239 -7.15 -5.98 10.67
C LYS A 239 -5.71 -5.96 11.23
N LEU A 240 -4.72 -6.27 10.41
CA LEU A 240 -3.29 -6.29 10.76
C LEU A 240 -2.96 -7.24 11.91
N GLY A 241 -3.72 -8.33 12.05
CA GLY A 241 -3.50 -9.39 13.03
C GLY A 241 -4.16 -9.19 14.39
N ASP A 242 -4.89 -8.10 14.59
CA ASP A 242 -5.58 -7.78 15.84
C ASP A 242 -7.08 -7.48 15.60
N ASP A 243 -7.90 -7.68 16.63
CA ASP A 243 -9.36 -7.52 16.63
C ASP A 243 -9.83 -6.19 17.24
N PHE A 244 -8.97 -5.21 17.30
CA PHE A 244 -9.24 -3.88 17.84
C PHE A 244 -8.78 -2.78 16.89
N TYR A 245 -9.26 -1.56 17.14
CA TYR A 245 -8.84 -0.37 16.41
C TYR A 245 -7.39 -0.03 16.69
N GLN A 246 -6.62 0.15 15.60
CA GLN A 246 -5.20 0.48 15.60
C GLN A 246 -4.99 1.75 14.81
N ASP A 247 -4.08 2.57 15.26
CA ASP A 247 -3.72 3.81 14.58
C ASP A 247 -2.24 4.15 14.74
N ALA A 248 -1.72 4.87 13.74
CA ALA A 248 -0.35 5.33 13.68
C ALA A 248 -0.25 6.64 12.91
N ILE A 249 0.85 7.36 13.13
CA ILE A 249 1.27 8.45 12.23
C ILE A 249 2.48 7.96 11.43
N ILE A 250 2.49 8.25 10.14
CA ILE A 250 3.65 8.00 9.28
C ILE A 250 4.19 9.36 8.83
N TYR A 251 5.47 9.57 9.08
CA TYR A 251 6.23 10.73 8.60
C TYR A 251 7.04 10.28 7.39
N THR A 252 6.94 11.03 6.30
CA THR A 252 7.58 10.68 5.03
C THR A 252 8.42 11.82 4.48
N LEU A 253 9.62 11.51 4.04
CA LEU A 253 10.42 12.35 3.17
C LEU A 253 10.60 11.61 1.83
N LYS A 254 10.18 12.27 0.73
CA LYS A 254 10.10 11.70 -0.61
C LYS A 254 11.00 12.42 -1.59
N TYR A 255 11.73 11.67 -2.42
CA TYR A 255 12.47 12.18 -3.56
C TYR A 255 11.87 11.63 -4.86
N ASN A 256 11.36 12.52 -5.71
CA ASN A 256 10.80 12.23 -7.04
C ASN A 256 11.93 12.26 -8.08
N PHE A 257 11.96 11.25 -8.96
CA PHE A 257 12.93 11.13 -10.05
C PHE A 257 12.56 11.97 -11.27
#